data_2be96fca32f1b916aae6172a48b99868
#
_entry.id   2be96fca32f1b916aae6172a48b99868
#
_cell.length_a   1.000
_cell.length_b   1.000
_cell.length_c   1.000
_cell.angle_alpha   90.00
_cell.angle_beta   90.00
_cell.angle_gamma   90.00
#
_symmetry.space_group_name_H-M   'P 1'
#
loop_
_entity.id
_entity.type
_entity.pdbx_description
1 polymer ?
#
loop_
_entity_poly.entity_id
_entity_poly.type
_entity_poly.pdbx_seq_one_letter_code
_entity_poly.pdbx_strand_id
1 'polypeptide(L)'
;MKKLEYLAPKWNAPKSVQAIFTTRQGGVSAGAYASLNLSYAVGDNQEHVSHNRRSLDKALPSTPVWIRQVHGSKLVLAEDANPNTEADALYTNKQRTVCGIMTADCLPVLITNTKGDEVAVAHAGWRGLAAGI
;
A
#
# COMPACT_ATOMS: atom_id res chain seq x y z
N MET A 1 16.69 9.26 13.87
CA MET A 1 15.82 8.77 12.75
C MET A 1 14.57 9.63 12.69
N LYS A 2 14.23 10.13 11.50
CA LYS A 2 12.96 10.83 11.34
C LYS A 2 11.81 9.83 11.53
N LYS A 3 10.80 10.23 12.29
CA LYS A 3 9.62 9.39 12.54
C LYS A 3 8.83 9.24 11.25
N LEU A 4 8.33 8.03 10.99
CA LEU A 4 7.41 7.77 9.89
C LEU A 4 6.14 8.63 10.06
N GLU A 5 5.77 9.38 9.03
CA GLU A 5 4.55 10.16 8.99
C GLU A 5 3.48 9.44 8.16
N TYR A 6 2.29 9.33 8.72
CA TYR A 6 1.16 8.74 8.03
C TYR A 6 -0.15 9.40 8.45
N LEU A 7 -1.14 9.26 7.59
CA LEU A 7 -2.52 9.67 7.83
C LEU A 7 -3.36 8.43 8.12
N ALA A 8 -4.27 8.54 9.07
CA ALA A 8 -5.32 7.55 9.28
C ALA A 8 -6.62 8.03 8.62
N PRO A 9 -7.33 7.19 7.87
CA PRO A 9 -8.58 7.58 7.25
C PRO A 9 -9.64 7.91 8.32
N LYS A 10 -10.42 8.96 8.06
CA LYS A 10 -11.59 9.30 8.86
C LYS A 10 -12.82 8.63 8.26
N TRP A 11 -13.12 7.43 8.71
CA TRP A 11 -14.23 6.62 8.19
C TRP A 11 -14.93 5.83 9.30
N ASN A 12 -16.09 5.26 8.99
CA ASN A 12 -16.89 4.46 9.93
C ASN A 12 -16.51 2.96 9.87
N ALA A 13 -15.23 2.66 9.77
CA ALA A 13 -14.77 1.27 9.83
C ALA A 13 -14.85 0.72 11.26
N PRO A 14 -15.10 -0.60 11.42
CA PRO A 14 -14.98 -1.27 12.71
C PRO A 14 -13.60 -1.06 13.33
N LYS A 15 -13.51 -1.00 14.66
CA LYS A 15 -12.25 -0.77 15.40
C LYS A 15 -11.19 -1.85 15.17
N SER A 16 -11.62 -3.04 14.72
CA SER A 16 -10.72 -4.15 14.34
C SER A 16 -9.95 -3.87 13.05
N VAL A 17 -10.42 -2.93 12.22
CA VAL A 17 -9.78 -2.58 10.95
C VAL A 17 -8.91 -1.35 11.14
N GLN A 18 -7.64 -1.49 10.74
CA GLN A 18 -6.68 -0.39 10.74
C GLN A 18 -6.22 -0.12 9.31
N ALA A 19 -6.07 1.14 8.99
CA ALA A 19 -5.54 1.58 7.71
C ALA A 19 -4.68 2.82 7.90
N ILE A 20 -3.62 2.91 7.14
CA ILE A 20 -2.75 4.08 7.10
C ILE A 20 -2.44 4.45 5.65
N PHE A 21 -2.19 5.73 5.45
CA PHE A 21 -1.64 6.27 4.22
C PHE A 21 -0.35 7.00 4.57
N THR A 22 0.79 6.50 4.11
CA THR A 22 2.09 7.14 4.37
C THR A 22 2.21 8.43 3.56
N THR A 23 2.90 9.41 4.13
CA THR A 23 3.32 10.58 3.38
C THR A 23 4.68 10.33 2.73
N ARG A 24 5.17 11.30 1.98
CA ARG A 24 6.54 11.22 1.44
C ARG A 24 7.64 11.43 2.48
N GLN A 25 7.29 11.72 3.73
CA GLN A 25 8.23 12.07 4.79
C GLN A 25 8.63 10.85 5.65
N GLY A 26 9.82 10.91 6.24
CA GLY A 26 10.27 9.92 7.23
C GLY A 26 11.20 8.85 6.72
N GLY A 27 11.63 8.91 5.46
CA GLY A 27 12.58 7.98 4.86
C GLY A 27 13.97 8.55 4.64
N VAL A 28 14.78 7.80 3.91
CA VAL A 28 16.21 8.11 3.61
C VAL A 28 16.49 8.38 2.14
N SER A 29 15.51 8.21 1.25
CA SER A 29 15.65 8.53 -0.17
C SER A 29 15.94 10.02 -0.36
N ALA A 30 16.68 10.37 -1.41
CA ALA A 30 17.14 11.72 -1.69
C ALA A 30 16.63 12.24 -3.05
N GLY A 31 16.85 13.52 -3.31
CA GLY A 31 16.50 14.16 -4.57
C GLY A 31 15.00 14.07 -4.88
N ALA A 32 14.67 13.65 -6.08
CA ALA A 32 13.28 13.50 -6.53
C ALA A 32 12.47 12.49 -5.70
N TYR A 33 13.14 11.53 -5.04
CA TYR A 33 12.54 10.47 -4.23
C TYR A 33 12.44 10.81 -2.74
N ALA A 34 12.85 12.00 -2.34
CA ALA A 34 12.88 12.41 -0.93
C ALA A 34 11.48 12.45 -0.32
N SER A 35 11.27 11.71 0.79
CA SER A 35 12.26 10.88 1.45
C SER A 35 11.83 9.43 1.64
N LEU A 36 10.52 9.12 1.66
CA LEU A 36 9.97 7.79 1.95
C LEU A 36 9.47 7.11 0.66
N ASN A 37 10.32 7.01 -0.36
CA ASN A 37 9.96 6.19 -1.52
C ASN A 37 9.98 4.71 -1.15
N LEU A 38 8.89 4.01 -1.46
CA LEU A 38 8.69 2.58 -1.18
C LEU A 38 8.74 1.71 -2.45
N SER A 39 8.87 2.34 -3.63
CA SER A 39 8.85 1.64 -4.91
C SER A 39 10.25 1.31 -5.40
N TYR A 40 10.49 0.04 -5.71
CA TYR A 40 11.70 -0.40 -6.40
C TYR A 40 11.69 -0.11 -7.91
N ALA A 41 10.55 0.29 -8.48
CA ALA A 41 10.33 0.35 -9.92
C ALA A 41 10.54 1.75 -10.52
N VAL A 42 10.94 2.75 -9.73
CA VAL A 42 10.98 4.15 -10.17
C VAL A 42 12.41 4.70 -10.36
N GLY A 43 13.44 3.87 -10.15
CA GLY A 43 14.84 4.25 -10.39
C GLY A 43 15.56 4.85 -9.20
N ASP A 44 15.01 4.75 -7.97
CA ASP A 44 15.68 5.14 -6.74
C ASP A 44 16.78 4.13 -6.34
N ASN A 45 17.64 4.54 -5.42
CA ASN A 45 18.62 3.65 -4.80
C ASN A 45 17.93 2.51 -4.06
N GLN A 46 18.24 1.27 -4.43
CA GLN A 46 17.59 0.07 -3.90
C GLN A 46 17.78 -0.10 -2.39
N GLU A 47 18.93 0.33 -1.85
CA GLU A 47 19.19 0.28 -0.41
C GLU A 47 18.33 1.28 0.35
N HIS A 48 18.11 2.48 -0.21
CA HIS A 48 17.19 3.48 0.36
C HIS A 48 15.77 2.93 0.41
N VAL A 49 15.28 2.35 -0.68
CA VAL A 49 13.94 1.73 -0.74
C VAL A 49 13.82 0.60 0.27
N SER A 50 14.83 -0.27 0.37
CA SER A 50 14.87 -1.35 1.36
C SER A 50 14.83 -0.81 2.79
N HIS A 51 15.57 0.26 3.08
CA HIS A 51 15.55 0.91 4.39
C HIS A 51 14.16 1.49 4.70
N ASN A 52 13.56 2.18 3.75
CA ASN A 52 12.24 2.78 3.89
C ASN A 52 11.17 1.71 4.16
N ARG A 53 11.19 0.60 3.43
CA ARG A 53 10.28 -0.54 3.64
C ARG A 53 10.45 -1.16 5.02
N ARG A 54 11.67 -1.40 5.47
CA ARG A 54 11.93 -1.90 6.84
C ARG A 54 11.43 -0.94 7.93
N SER A 55 11.47 0.36 7.67
CA SER A 55 10.94 1.36 8.60
C SER A 55 9.42 1.31 8.67
N LEU A 56 8.75 1.08 7.52
CA LEU A 56 7.31 0.88 7.45
C LEU A 56 6.89 -0.43 8.15
N ASP A 57 7.60 -1.53 7.91
CA ASP A 57 7.31 -2.84 8.51
C ASP A 57 7.26 -2.78 10.04
N LYS A 58 8.11 -1.97 10.67
CA LYS A 58 8.11 -1.78 12.13
C LYS A 58 6.83 -1.11 12.67
N ALA A 59 6.09 -0.41 11.84
CA ALA A 59 4.86 0.27 12.21
C ALA A 59 3.61 -0.57 11.95
N LEU A 60 3.76 -1.75 11.35
CA LEU A 60 2.67 -2.61 10.90
C LEU A 60 2.69 -3.95 11.63
N PRO A 61 1.54 -4.66 11.72
CA PRO A 61 1.46 -5.97 12.36
C PRO A 61 2.18 -7.09 11.59
N SER A 62 2.45 -6.88 10.31
CA SER A 62 3.21 -7.76 9.42
C SER A 62 3.73 -6.98 8.22
N THR A 63 4.71 -7.54 7.52
CA THR A 63 5.16 -6.97 6.23
C THR A 63 4.00 -6.93 5.24
N PRO A 64 3.76 -5.80 4.57
CA PRO A 64 2.71 -5.69 3.57
C PRO A 64 2.90 -6.66 2.41
N VAL A 65 1.80 -7.22 1.94
CA VAL A 65 1.77 -7.92 0.66
C VAL A 65 1.81 -6.87 -0.45
N TRP A 66 2.85 -6.90 -1.25
CA TRP A 66 3.06 -6.02 -2.39
C TRP A 66 2.78 -6.75 -3.70
N ILE A 67 2.29 -6.04 -4.68
CA ILE A 67 2.01 -6.52 -6.05
C ILE A 67 2.70 -5.64 -7.08
N ARG A 68 2.78 -6.12 -8.30
CA ARG A 68 3.20 -5.32 -9.45
C ARG A 68 1.99 -4.61 -10.04
N GLN A 69 1.83 -3.34 -9.71
CA GLN A 69 0.75 -2.50 -10.21
C GLN A 69 0.96 -2.14 -11.67
N VAL A 70 -0.06 -2.32 -12.48
CA VAL A 70 -0.02 -2.13 -13.95
C VAL A 70 -1.10 -1.18 -14.46
N HIS A 71 -1.76 -0.44 -13.56
CA HIS A 71 -2.88 0.47 -13.88
C HIS A 71 -4.05 -0.25 -14.54
N GLY A 72 -4.26 -1.50 -14.17
CA GLY A 72 -5.37 -2.34 -14.63
C GLY A 72 -6.52 -2.40 -13.63
N SER A 73 -7.34 -3.45 -13.75
CA SER A 73 -8.53 -3.66 -12.92
C SER A 73 -8.56 -5.02 -12.23
N LYS A 74 -7.44 -5.73 -12.18
CA LYS A 74 -7.36 -7.05 -11.56
C LYS A 74 -7.27 -6.95 -10.05
N LEU A 75 -8.14 -7.67 -9.36
CA LEU A 75 -8.09 -7.95 -7.93
C LEU A 75 -7.51 -9.34 -7.69
N VAL A 76 -6.66 -9.49 -6.68
CA VAL A 76 -6.12 -10.79 -6.24
C VAL A 76 -6.25 -10.93 -4.72
N LEU A 77 -6.29 -12.18 -4.24
CA LEU A 77 -6.18 -12.49 -2.82
C LEU A 77 -4.74 -12.20 -2.36
N ALA A 78 -4.60 -11.54 -1.22
CA ALA A 78 -3.28 -11.23 -0.67
C ALA A 78 -2.47 -12.50 -0.37
N GLU A 79 -3.14 -13.57 0.04
CA GLU A 79 -2.54 -14.86 0.35
C GLU A 79 -1.91 -15.55 -0.87
N ASP A 80 -2.40 -15.24 -2.07
CA ASP A 80 -1.94 -15.83 -3.34
C ASP A 80 -1.00 -14.89 -4.11
N ALA A 81 -0.74 -13.70 -3.57
CA ALA A 81 0.02 -12.66 -4.25
C ALA A 81 1.48 -12.60 -3.80
N ASN A 82 2.33 -12.12 -4.69
CA ASN A 82 3.73 -11.80 -4.43
C ASN A 82 4.14 -10.55 -5.25
N PRO A 83 5.35 -10.00 -5.07
CA PRO A 83 5.78 -8.78 -5.76
C PRO A 83 5.79 -8.86 -7.30
N ASN A 84 5.72 -10.04 -7.89
CA ASN A 84 5.65 -10.23 -9.34
C ASN A 84 4.21 -10.41 -9.85
N THR A 85 3.23 -10.54 -8.95
CA THR A 85 1.82 -10.67 -9.31
C THR A 85 1.30 -9.36 -9.90
N GLU A 86 0.89 -9.37 -11.16
CA GLU A 86 0.27 -8.22 -11.81
C GLU A 86 -1.17 -8.06 -11.34
N ALA A 87 -1.43 -6.99 -10.63
CA ALA A 87 -2.77 -6.60 -10.18
C ALA A 87 -2.74 -5.14 -9.70
N ASP A 88 -3.91 -4.56 -9.49
CA ASP A 88 -4.06 -3.20 -8.95
C ASP A 88 -4.99 -3.16 -7.73
N ALA A 89 -5.42 -4.31 -7.24
CA ALA A 89 -6.16 -4.43 -6.00
C ALA A 89 -5.80 -5.71 -5.25
N LEU A 90 -5.85 -5.63 -3.93
CA LEU A 90 -5.66 -6.74 -2.99
C LEU A 90 -6.86 -6.87 -2.08
N TYR A 91 -7.21 -8.09 -1.74
CA TYR A 91 -8.26 -8.43 -0.78
C TYR A 91 -7.74 -9.49 0.18
N THR A 92 -8.18 -9.44 1.43
CA THR A 92 -7.96 -10.50 2.41
C THR A 92 -9.10 -10.56 3.44
N ASN A 93 -9.35 -11.75 3.96
CA ASN A 93 -10.14 -12.01 5.16
C ASN A 93 -9.30 -12.63 6.28
N LYS A 94 -7.98 -12.59 6.16
CA LYS A 94 -7.06 -13.13 7.17
C LYS A 94 -6.58 -12.04 8.10
N GLN A 95 -6.68 -12.31 9.40
CA GLN A 95 -6.17 -11.41 10.44
C GLN A 95 -4.66 -11.21 10.27
N ARG A 96 -4.21 -10.00 10.57
CA ARG A 96 -2.80 -9.57 10.51
C ARG A 96 -2.18 -9.57 9.10
N THR A 97 -2.93 -9.88 8.05
CA THR A 97 -2.48 -9.69 6.68
C THR A 97 -2.60 -8.22 6.31
N VAL A 98 -1.52 -7.61 5.87
CA VAL A 98 -1.47 -6.21 5.46
C VAL A 98 -1.45 -6.13 3.94
N CYS A 99 -2.52 -5.62 3.35
CA CYS A 99 -2.60 -5.33 1.92
C CYS A 99 -1.94 -3.97 1.65
N GLY A 100 -0.95 -3.92 0.76
CA GLY A 100 -0.22 -2.71 0.42
C GLY A 100 -0.34 -2.36 -1.06
N ILE A 101 -0.67 -1.11 -1.35
CA ILE A 101 -0.52 -0.52 -2.69
C ILE A 101 0.30 0.76 -2.60
N MET A 102 0.89 1.16 -3.71
CA MET A 102 1.68 2.38 -3.81
C MET A 102 1.01 3.36 -4.76
N THR A 103 0.93 4.61 -4.33
CA THR A 103 0.42 5.70 -5.16
C THR A 103 1.35 6.90 -5.08
N ALA A 104 1.46 7.65 -6.17
CA ALA A 104 2.07 8.98 -6.20
C ALA A 104 0.98 10.02 -6.44
N ASP A 105 0.29 9.92 -7.57
CA ASP A 105 -0.77 10.83 -8.03
C ASP A 105 -2.12 10.11 -8.28
N CYS A 106 -2.12 8.77 -8.28
CA CYS A 106 -3.33 7.98 -8.38
C CYS A 106 -4.10 7.93 -7.05
N LEU A 107 -5.40 7.65 -7.11
CA LEU A 107 -6.26 7.56 -5.94
C LEU A 107 -6.11 6.18 -5.26
N PRO A 108 -5.75 6.11 -3.96
CA PRO A 108 -5.87 4.89 -3.19
C PRO A 108 -7.31 4.74 -2.69
N VAL A 109 -7.87 3.55 -2.83
CA VAL A 109 -9.20 3.22 -2.30
C VAL A 109 -9.05 2.14 -1.23
N LEU A 110 -9.58 2.41 -0.04
CA LEU A 110 -9.57 1.50 1.10
C LEU A 110 -11.00 1.05 1.36
N ILE A 111 -11.21 -0.26 1.45
CA ILE A 111 -12.54 -0.86 1.59
C ILE A 111 -12.51 -1.85 2.75
N THR A 112 -13.58 -1.88 3.53
CA THR A 112 -13.87 -2.92 4.52
C THR A 112 -15.36 -3.16 4.58
N ASN A 113 -15.76 -4.35 5.05
CA ASN A 113 -17.14 -4.64 5.34
C ASN A 113 -17.55 -4.13 6.73
N THR A 114 -18.83 -4.13 7.03
CA THR A 114 -19.38 -3.66 8.31
C THR A 114 -19.03 -4.55 9.50
N LYS A 115 -18.64 -5.81 9.26
CA LYS A 115 -18.17 -6.73 10.29
C LYS A 115 -16.71 -6.49 10.67
N GLY A 116 -15.91 -5.92 9.77
CA GLY A 116 -14.46 -5.71 9.97
C GLY A 116 -13.64 -6.98 9.88
N ASP A 117 -14.11 -7.98 9.14
CA ASP A 117 -13.42 -9.25 8.90
C ASP A 117 -12.91 -9.40 7.46
N GLU A 118 -13.15 -8.39 6.64
CA GLU A 118 -12.68 -8.32 5.24
C GLU A 118 -12.13 -6.93 4.94
N VAL A 119 -10.99 -6.88 4.28
CA VAL A 119 -10.38 -5.62 3.82
C VAL A 119 -9.88 -5.75 2.39
N ALA A 120 -9.93 -4.65 1.68
CA ALA A 120 -9.35 -4.52 0.35
C ALA A 120 -8.71 -3.15 0.15
N VAL A 121 -7.73 -3.11 -0.75
CA VAL A 121 -7.13 -1.87 -1.23
C VAL A 121 -7.10 -1.88 -2.75
N ALA A 122 -7.32 -0.74 -3.37
CA ALA A 122 -7.24 -0.61 -4.82
C ALA A 122 -6.42 0.62 -5.22
N HIS A 123 -5.58 0.42 -6.23
CA HIS A 123 -4.87 1.48 -6.93
C HIS A 123 -5.75 1.99 -8.06
N ALA A 124 -6.46 3.09 -7.81
CA ALA A 124 -7.45 3.65 -8.73
C ALA A 124 -6.87 4.87 -9.47
N GLY A 125 -5.98 4.62 -10.42
CA GLY A 125 -5.61 5.60 -11.42
C GLY A 125 -6.72 5.75 -12.46
N TRP A 126 -6.67 6.77 -13.31
CA TRP A 126 -7.72 7.02 -14.29
C TRP A 126 -7.93 5.85 -15.26
N ARG A 127 -6.87 5.13 -15.62
CA ARG A 127 -6.96 3.93 -16.48
C ARG A 127 -7.67 2.79 -15.77
N GLY A 128 -7.31 2.52 -14.52
CA GLY A 128 -7.96 1.49 -13.70
C GLY A 128 -9.44 1.79 -13.48
N LEU A 129 -9.77 3.05 -13.15
CA LEU A 129 -11.17 3.48 -13.01
C LEU A 129 -11.96 3.29 -14.31
N ALA A 130 -11.39 3.66 -15.46
CA ALA A 130 -12.02 3.45 -16.75
C ALA A 130 -12.18 1.95 -17.11
N ALA A 131 -11.27 1.09 -16.62
CA ALA A 131 -11.30 -0.36 -16.83
C ALA A 131 -12.14 -1.12 -15.78
N GLY A 132 -12.62 -0.43 -14.73
CA GLY A 132 -13.54 -1.01 -13.74
C GLY A 132 -12.87 -1.59 -12.48
N ILE A 133 -11.73 -1.03 -12.07
CA ILE A 133 -11.12 -1.37 -10.78
C ILE A 133 -12.09 -1.11 -9.63
#